data_294c0fa1fbde13ece989b056dfae30ee
#
_entry.id   294c0fa1fbde13ece989b056dfae30ee
#
_cell.length_a   1.000
_cell.length_b   1.000
_cell.length_c   1.000
_cell.angle_alpha   90.00
_cell.angle_beta   90.00
_cell.angle_gamma   90.00
#
_symmetry.space_group_name_H-M   'P 1'
#
loop_
_entity.id
_entity.type
_entity.pdbx_description
1 polymer ?
#
loop_
_entity_poly.entity_id
_entity_poly.type
_entity_poly.pdbx_seq_one_letter_code
_entity_poly.pdbx_strand_id
1 'polypeptide(L)'
;MEKKDIRVLALDLDGTLTNDQKVVTPATRAALDAAAAKGVTIVLASGRPTAGIMPLAKELGLDKKGGCILSYNGGAIIDCATGETLYRKQLDAKYVPQLCSFAREQGVAIITYNKQGVVSENPEDEWALKECFTCKLPMQKVEDLAAYVDYPICKMLITLDPARRDEVLEAGRKQFAGEIDLYPSSPFFIEAVPLLSLIH
;
A
#
# COMPACT_ATOMS: atom_id res chain seq x y z
N MET A 1 14.04 33.51 11.51
CA MET A 1 13.50 32.14 11.61
C MET A 1 14.61 31.21 12.07
N GLU A 2 14.42 30.55 13.19
CA GLU A 2 15.37 29.52 13.64
C GLU A 2 15.45 28.38 12.60
N LYS A 3 16.68 28.02 12.25
CA LYS A 3 16.93 26.96 11.27
C LYS A 3 16.68 25.62 11.94
N LYS A 4 15.56 24.95 11.61
CA LYS A 4 15.26 23.61 12.15
C LYS A 4 16.22 22.58 11.57
N ASP A 5 16.76 21.70 12.43
CA ASP A 5 17.58 20.55 12.04
C ASP A 5 16.64 19.43 11.55
N ILE A 6 16.38 19.39 10.25
CA ILE A 6 15.54 18.36 9.62
C ILE A 6 16.43 17.18 9.24
N ARG A 7 16.16 16.01 9.79
CA ARG A 7 16.91 14.78 9.57
C ARG A 7 16.17 13.76 8.70
N VAL A 8 14.85 13.85 8.65
CA VAL A 8 14.00 12.93 7.86
C VAL A 8 13.01 13.77 7.06
N LEU A 9 12.83 13.39 5.80
CA LEU A 9 11.83 13.92 4.90
C LEU A 9 10.95 12.76 4.41
N ALA A 10 9.75 12.64 4.96
CA ALA A 10 8.76 11.66 4.51
C ALA A 10 7.86 12.30 3.46
N LEU A 11 7.69 11.59 2.34
CA LEU A 11 6.95 12.07 1.17
C LEU A 11 5.92 11.04 0.76
N ASP A 12 4.67 11.46 0.66
CA ASP A 12 3.66 10.70 -0.05
C ASP A 12 3.94 10.70 -1.56
N LEU A 13 3.49 9.68 -2.27
CA LEU A 13 3.78 9.50 -3.68
C LEU A 13 2.76 10.20 -4.58
N ASP A 14 1.50 9.80 -4.46
CA ASP A 14 0.48 10.10 -5.44
C ASP A 14 -0.13 11.50 -5.24
N GLY A 15 0.20 12.44 -6.15
CA GLY A 15 -0.23 13.84 -6.03
C GLY A 15 0.67 14.69 -5.13
N THR A 16 1.76 14.12 -4.57
CA THR A 16 2.75 14.83 -3.75
C THR A 16 4.13 14.78 -4.40
N LEU A 17 4.78 13.61 -4.38
CA LEU A 17 6.12 13.43 -4.98
C LEU A 17 6.03 13.27 -6.49
N THR A 18 5.02 12.57 -7.00
CA THR A 18 4.77 12.35 -8.42
C THR A 18 3.65 13.22 -8.93
N ASN A 19 3.78 13.68 -10.17
CA ASN A 19 2.73 14.40 -10.90
C ASN A 19 1.64 13.44 -11.42
N ASP A 20 0.67 13.95 -12.18
CA ASP A 20 -0.45 13.17 -12.76
C ASP A 20 0.02 12.06 -13.70
N GLN A 21 1.20 12.22 -14.33
CA GLN A 21 1.84 11.20 -15.16
C GLN A 21 2.62 10.17 -14.33
N LYS A 22 2.55 10.25 -12.99
CA LYS A 22 3.28 9.36 -12.06
C LYS A 22 4.81 9.45 -12.23
N VAL A 23 5.31 10.66 -12.50
CA VAL A 23 6.72 10.96 -12.71
C VAL A 23 7.20 11.99 -11.69
N VAL A 24 8.41 11.80 -11.18
CA VAL A 24 9.12 12.81 -10.37
C VAL A 24 9.78 13.80 -11.30
N THR A 25 9.50 15.09 -11.12
CA THR A 25 10.07 16.14 -11.98
C THR A 25 11.58 16.28 -11.75
N PRO A 26 12.34 16.76 -12.76
CA PRO A 26 13.78 17.02 -12.60
C PRO A 26 14.09 17.98 -11.45
N ALA A 27 13.26 19.00 -11.24
CA ALA A 27 13.43 19.96 -10.15
C ALA A 27 13.22 19.30 -8.78
N THR A 28 12.18 18.47 -8.64
CA THR A 28 11.94 17.70 -7.42
C THR A 28 13.09 16.74 -7.12
N ARG A 29 13.57 16.03 -8.14
CA ARG A 29 14.74 15.13 -8.02
C ARG A 29 15.96 15.88 -7.52
N ALA A 30 16.31 17.01 -8.13
CA ALA A 30 17.45 17.83 -7.72
C ALA A 30 17.33 18.33 -6.26
N ALA A 31 16.12 18.68 -5.84
CA ALA A 31 15.86 19.07 -4.46
C ALA A 31 16.07 17.92 -3.45
N LEU A 32 15.61 16.69 -3.81
CA LEU A 32 15.83 15.50 -2.99
C LEU A 32 17.32 15.13 -2.90
N ASP A 33 18.02 15.21 -4.02
CA ASP A 33 19.48 14.96 -4.06
C ASP A 33 20.23 15.96 -3.17
N ALA A 34 19.85 17.23 -3.22
CA ALA A 34 20.43 18.26 -2.37
C ALA A 34 20.11 18.07 -0.87
N ALA A 35 18.93 17.57 -0.54
CA ALA A 35 18.55 17.22 0.83
C ALA A 35 19.34 16.02 1.33
N ALA A 36 19.43 14.95 0.54
CA ALA A 36 20.20 13.75 0.88
C ALA A 36 21.69 14.06 1.06
N ALA A 37 22.27 14.94 0.22
CA ALA A 37 23.66 15.39 0.36
C ALA A 37 23.93 16.15 1.67
N LYS A 38 22.89 16.67 2.33
CA LYS A 38 22.96 17.30 3.65
C LYS A 38 22.68 16.34 4.81
N GLY A 39 22.59 15.05 4.55
CA GLY A 39 22.34 14.02 5.56
C GLY A 39 20.86 13.84 5.90
N VAL A 40 19.93 14.37 5.10
CA VAL A 40 18.49 14.13 5.30
C VAL A 40 18.12 12.77 4.75
N THR A 41 17.55 11.90 5.58
CA THR A 41 17.01 10.61 5.16
C THR A 41 15.69 10.81 4.42
N ILE A 42 15.60 10.30 3.20
CA ILE A 42 14.37 10.34 2.40
C ILE A 42 13.54 9.09 2.68
N VAL A 43 12.26 9.28 2.98
CA VAL A 43 11.28 8.20 3.20
C VAL A 43 10.16 8.33 2.19
N LEU A 44 9.95 7.30 1.39
CA LEU A 44 8.79 7.20 0.50
C LEU A 44 7.63 6.54 1.25
N ALA A 45 6.60 7.30 1.55
CA ALA A 45 5.43 6.83 2.31
C ALA A 45 4.23 6.66 1.37
N SER A 46 3.58 5.49 1.37
CA SER A 46 2.44 5.24 0.48
C SER A 46 1.56 4.08 0.98
N GLY A 47 0.29 4.08 0.57
CA GLY A 47 -0.60 2.92 0.68
C GLY A 47 -0.23 1.76 -0.24
N ARG A 48 0.60 1.99 -1.25
CA ARG A 48 1.02 0.97 -2.21
C ARG A 48 1.81 -0.15 -1.54
N PRO A 49 1.78 -1.38 -2.10
CA PRO A 49 2.68 -2.45 -1.69
C PRO A 49 4.15 -2.09 -1.95
N THR A 50 5.07 -2.66 -1.17
CA THR A 50 6.51 -2.40 -1.30
C THR A 50 7.01 -2.58 -2.74
N ALA A 51 6.53 -3.64 -3.43
CA ALA A 51 6.90 -3.92 -4.82
C ALA A 51 6.49 -2.79 -5.79
N GLY A 52 5.40 -2.08 -5.51
CA GLY A 52 4.95 -0.93 -6.30
C GLY A 52 5.70 0.38 -6.03
N ILE A 53 6.47 0.45 -4.94
CA ILE A 53 7.26 1.65 -4.56
C ILE A 53 8.75 1.46 -4.91
N MET A 54 9.26 0.25 -4.79
CA MET A 54 10.69 -0.07 -4.96
C MET A 54 11.29 0.42 -6.29
N PRO A 55 10.61 0.32 -7.46
CA PRO A 55 11.16 0.87 -8.70
C PRO A 55 11.44 2.36 -8.61
N LEU A 56 10.55 3.14 -8.00
CA LEU A 56 10.74 4.58 -7.82
C LEU A 56 11.88 4.88 -6.82
N ALA A 57 11.98 4.12 -5.73
CA ALA A 57 13.07 4.26 -4.77
C ALA A 57 14.45 4.04 -5.45
N LYS A 58 14.56 3.03 -6.30
CA LYS A 58 15.76 2.78 -7.10
C LYS A 58 16.02 3.88 -8.13
N GLU A 59 14.98 4.36 -8.81
CA GLU A 59 15.08 5.48 -9.74
C GLU A 59 15.63 6.73 -9.05
N LEU A 60 15.22 7.00 -7.80
CA LEU A 60 15.74 8.10 -6.98
C LEU A 60 17.12 7.82 -6.39
N GLY A 61 17.63 6.59 -6.55
CA GLY A 61 18.94 6.17 -6.04
C GLY A 61 18.97 5.97 -4.53
N LEU A 62 17.83 5.72 -3.89
CA LEU A 62 17.74 5.50 -2.44
C LEU A 62 18.40 4.19 -2.01
N ASP A 63 18.54 3.24 -2.92
CA ASP A 63 19.32 2.01 -2.76
C ASP A 63 20.82 2.26 -2.53
N LYS A 64 21.33 3.42 -2.99
CA LYS A 64 22.75 3.83 -2.88
C LYS A 64 22.98 4.95 -1.87
N LYS A 65 22.01 5.86 -1.73
CA LYS A 65 22.12 7.06 -0.88
C LYS A 65 21.61 6.84 0.54
N GLY A 66 20.97 5.70 0.79
CA GLY A 66 20.18 5.44 1.97
C GLY A 66 18.78 6.08 1.88
N GLY A 67 17.83 5.49 2.55
CA GLY A 67 16.44 5.90 2.58
C GLY A 67 15.55 4.72 2.90
N CYS A 68 14.27 4.98 3.15
CA CYS A 68 13.32 3.94 3.51
C CYS A 68 12.05 4.03 2.65
N ILE A 69 11.39 2.88 2.50
CA ILE A 69 10.02 2.80 2.03
C ILE A 69 9.12 2.52 3.24
N LEU A 70 8.08 3.32 3.40
CA LEU A 70 6.96 3.09 4.30
C LEU A 70 5.76 2.69 3.44
N SER A 71 5.49 1.39 3.35
CA SER A 71 4.47 0.80 2.47
C SER A 71 3.25 0.30 3.24
N TYR A 72 2.18 -0.05 2.51
CA TYR A 72 0.95 -0.60 3.08
C TYR A 72 0.35 0.29 4.17
N ASN A 73 0.27 1.61 3.95
CA ASN A 73 -0.23 2.58 4.92
C ASN A 73 0.49 2.51 6.29
N GLY A 74 1.81 2.32 6.27
CA GLY A 74 2.61 2.14 7.48
C GLY A 74 2.74 0.69 7.96
N GLY A 75 2.18 -0.27 7.22
CA GLY A 75 2.26 -1.70 7.55
C GLY A 75 3.65 -2.32 7.42
N ALA A 76 4.56 -1.71 6.64
CA ALA A 76 5.94 -2.15 6.55
C ALA A 76 6.92 -1.00 6.33
N ILE A 77 8.10 -1.10 6.93
CA ILE A 77 9.25 -0.21 6.69
C ILE A 77 10.38 -1.05 6.12
N ILE A 78 10.88 -0.63 4.97
CA ILE A 78 11.95 -1.33 4.26
C ILE A 78 13.14 -0.38 4.12
N ASP A 79 14.32 -0.84 4.48
CA ASP A 79 15.58 -0.18 4.16
C ASP A 79 15.86 -0.33 2.65
N CYS A 80 16.04 0.78 1.94
CA CYS A 80 16.22 0.73 0.49
C CYS A 80 17.61 0.19 0.09
N ALA A 81 18.62 0.34 0.92
CA ALA A 81 20.00 -0.07 0.60
C ALA A 81 20.19 -1.58 0.77
N THR A 82 19.63 -2.15 1.82
CA THR A 82 19.79 -3.57 2.15
C THR A 82 18.62 -4.42 1.69
N GLY A 83 17.44 -3.83 1.49
CA GLY A 83 16.17 -4.54 1.27
C GLY A 83 15.61 -5.18 2.55
N GLU A 84 16.21 -4.92 3.71
CA GLU A 84 15.79 -5.46 4.99
C GLU A 84 14.45 -4.85 5.41
N THR A 85 13.60 -5.70 5.99
CA THR A 85 12.35 -5.25 6.62
C THR A 85 12.65 -4.81 8.04
N LEU A 86 12.69 -3.49 8.28
CA LEU A 86 12.95 -2.89 9.60
C LEU A 86 11.72 -2.99 10.52
N TYR A 87 10.53 -2.97 9.94
CA TYR A 87 9.26 -3.08 10.65
C TYR A 87 8.22 -3.74 9.76
N ARG A 88 7.35 -4.56 10.34
CA ARG A 88 6.17 -5.10 9.68
C ARG A 88 5.04 -5.32 10.68
N LYS A 89 3.88 -4.78 10.37
CA LYS A 89 2.62 -5.11 11.03
C LYS A 89 1.81 -6.00 10.10
N GLN A 90 1.53 -7.21 10.56
CA GLN A 90 0.82 -8.20 9.79
C GLN A 90 -0.66 -8.19 10.14
N LEU A 91 -1.51 -8.37 9.13
CA LEU A 91 -2.89 -8.77 9.33
C LEU A 91 -2.88 -10.22 9.82
N ASP A 92 -3.55 -10.51 10.93
CA ASP A 92 -3.62 -11.87 11.46
C ASP A 92 -4.25 -12.81 10.41
N ALA A 93 -3.58 -13.93 10.13
CA ALA A 93 -3.98 -14.88 9.09
C ALA A 93 -5.42 -15.39 9.24
N LYS A 94 -5.95 -15.43 10.48
CA LYS A 94 -7.35 -15.83 10.73
C LYS A 94 -8.38 -14.94 10.03
N TYR A 95 -8.02 -13.67 9.72
CA TYR A 95 -8.94 -12.74 9.06
C TYR A 95 -9.00 -12.92 7.54
N VAL A 96 -8.02 -13.58 6.93
CA VAL A 96 -8.01 -13.80 5.48
C VAL A 96 -9.26 -14.55 5.01
N PRO A 97 -9.58 -15.76 5.55
CA PRO A 97 -10.79 -16.46 5.13
C PRO A 97 -12.08 -15.71 5.52
N GLN A 98 -12.08 -14.98 6.62
CA GLN A 98 -13.24 -14.21 7.07
C GLN A 98 -13.51 -13.03 6.11
N LEU A 99 -12.48 -12.32 5.68
CA LEU A 99 -12.59 -11.21 4.73
C LEU A 99 -13.00 -11.71 3.33
N CYS A 100 -12.48 -12.88 2.91
CA CYS A 100 -12.90 -13.50 1.64
C CYS A 100 -14.37 -13.91 1.69
N SER A 101 -14.86 -14.51 2.80
CA SER A 101 -16.27 -14.83 2.99
C SER A 101 -17.13 -13.56 2.96
N PHE A 102 -16.76 -12.55 3.71
CA PHE A 102 -17.43 -11.25 3.71
C PHE A 102 -17.55 -10.66 2.30
N ALA A 103 -16.46 -10.63 1.54
CA ALA A 103 -16.47 -10.10 0.19
C ALA A 103 -17.43 -10.88 -0.73
N ARG A 104 -17.44 -12.22 -0.65
CA ARG A 104 -18.36 -13.07 -1.40
C ARG A 104 -19.83 -12.82 -0.99
N GLU A 105 -20.13 -12.69 0.30
CA GLU A 105 -21.46 -12.39 0.83
C GLU A 105 -21.96 -11.00 0.37
N GLN A 106 -21.05 -10.02 0.28
CA GLN A 106 -21.37 -8.69 -0.22
C GLN A 106 -21.40 -8.63 -1.76
N GLY A 107 -21.00 -9.69 -2.48
CA GLY A 107 -20.92 -9.71 -3.94
C GLY A 107 -19.90 -8.70 -4.49
N VAL A 108 -18.77 -8.51 -3.79
CA VAL A 108 -17.66 -7.63 -4.17
C VAL A 108 -16.37 -8.42 -4.31
N ALA A 109 -15.38 -7.88 -5.02
CA ALA A 109 -14.08 -8.53 -5.12
C ALA A 109 -13.16 -8.12 -3.95
N ILE A 110 -12.16 -8.96 -3.68
CA ILE A 110 -11.12 -8.71 -2.69
C ILE A 110 -9.78 -9.18 -3.23
N ILE A 111 -8.75 -8.42 -2.97
CA ILE A 111 -7.38 -8.69 -3.41
C ILE A 111 -6.40 -8.57 -2.26
N THR A 112 -5.25 -9.16 -2.44
CA THR A 112 -4.05 -8.90 -1.63
C THR A 112 -2.81 -8.88 -2.51
N TYR A 113 -1.64 -8.90 -1.91
CA TYR A 113 -0.37 -8.77 -2.61
C TYR A 113 0.60 -9.87 -2.19
N ASN A 114 1.35 -10.37 -3.14
CA ASN A 114 2.54 -11.17 -2.88
C ASN A 114 3.80 -10.43 -3.36
N LYS A 115 4.94 -11.10 -3.40
CA LYS A 115 6.21 -10.51 -3.87
C LYS A 115 6.20 -10.16 -5.36
N GLN A 116 5.30 -10.74 -6.14
CA GLN A 116 5.28 -10.63 -7.59
C GLN A 116 4.21 -9.65 -8.09
N GLY A 117 3.09 -9.49 -7.36
CA GLY A 117 2.01 -8.64 -7.82
C GLY A 117 0.77 -8.65 -6.95
N VAL A 118 -0.32 -8.26 -7.57
CA VAL A 118 -1.68 -8.30 -7.01
C VAL A 118 -2.24 -9.70 -7.19
N VAL A 119 -2.90 -10.24 -6.18
CA VAL A 119 -3.49 -11.58 -6.18
C VAL A 119 -5.01 -11.46 -6.04
N SER A 120 -5.76 -12.10 -6.94
CA SER A 120 -7.23 -12.05 -6.99
C SER A 120 -7.85 -13.38 -7.46
N GLU A 121 -9.05 -13.68 -6.97
CA GLU A 121 -9.90 -14.72 -7.56
C GLU A 121 -10.57 -14.22 -8.87
N ASN A 122 -10.83 -12.91 -8.95
CA ASN A 122 -11.41 -12.26 -10.13
C ASN A 122 -10.40 -11.31 -10.81
N PRO A 123 -9.57 -11.80 -11.73
CA PRO A 123 -8.56 -11.00 -12.39
C PRO A 123 -9.12 -10.00 -13.40
N GLU A 124 -10.41 -10.09 -13.75
CA GLU A 124 -11.09 -9.19 -14.68
C GLU A 124 -11.85 -8.07 -13.97
N ASP A 125 -11.85 -8.05 -12.63
CA ASP A 125 -12.46 -6.96 -11.87
C ASP A 125 -11.80 -5.62 -12.23
N GLU A 126 -12.60 -4.66 -12.68
CA GLU A 126 -12.11 -3.39 -13.22
C GLU A 126 -11.35 -2.57 -12.17
N TRP A 127 -11.76 -2.67 -10.90
CA TRP A 127 -11.12 -1.92 -9.81
C TRP A 127 -9.83 -2.60 -9.36
N ALA A 128 -9.77 -3.92 -9.36
CA ALA A 128 -8.54 -4.68 -9.12
C ALA A 128 -7.51 -4.39 -10.23
N LEU A 129 -7.93 -4.30 -11.49
CA LEU A 129 -7.08 -3.89 -12.60
C LEU A 129 -6.58 -2.45 -12.45
N LYS A 130 -7.41 -1.57 -11.90
CA LYS A 130 -7.01 -0.18 -11.58
C LYS A 130 -5.92 -0.13 -10.52
N GLU A 131 -5.98 -1.00 -9.51
CA GLU A 131 -4.90 -1.14 -8.52
C GLU A 131 -3.61 -1.64 -9.18
N CYS A 132 -3.68 -2.64 -10.06
CA CYS A 132 -2.53 -3.10 -10.84
C CYS A 132 -1.89 -1.96 -11.64
N PHE A 133 -2.70 -1.16 -12.31
CA PHE A 133 -2.22 -0.01 -13.08
C PHE A 133 -1.56 1.04 -12.18
N THR A 134 -2.21 1.38 -11.06
CA THR A 134 -1.69 2.37 -10.10
C THR A 134 -0.37 1.95 -9.50
N CYS A 135 -0.26 0.69 -9.08
CA CYS A 135 0.93 0.13 -8.46
C CYS A 135 1.98 -0.33 -9.47
N LYS A 136 1.65 -0.38 -10.77
CA LYS A 136 2.48 -0.96 -11.84
C LYS A 136 2.87 -2.41 -11.56
N LEU A 137 1.92 -3.20 -11.07
CA LEU A 137 2.10 -4.60 -10.70
C LEU A 137 1.23 -5.50 -11.59
N PRO A 138 1.71 -6.70 -11.92
CA PRO A 138 0.90 -7.68 -12.64
C PRO A 138 -0.20 -8.25 -11.74
N MET A 139 -1.27 -8.74 -12.37
CA MET A 139 -2.32 -9.53 -11.73
C MET A 139 -1.97 -11.01 -11.77
N GLN A 140 -2.11 -11.68 -10.64
CA GLN A 140 -2.06 -13.13 -10.52
C GLN A 140 -3.45 -13.65 -10.14
N LYS A 141 -4.01 -14.52 -11.00
CA LYS A 141 -5.24 -15.25 -10.71
C LYS A 141 -4.96 -16.40 -9.76
N VAL A 142 -5.85 -16.60 -8.79
CA VAL A 142 -5.93 -17.80 -7.94
C VAL A 142 -7.36 -18.31 -7.88
N GLU A 143 -7.55 -19.60 -7.57
CA GLU A 143 -8.89 -20.20 -7.50
C GLU A 143 -9.56 -19.93 -6.15
N ASP A 144 -8.80 -19.91 -5.06
CA ASP A 144 -9.24 -19.59 -3.71
C ASP A 144 -8.18 -18.75 -3.01
N LEU A 145 -8.50 -17.49 -2.78
CA LEU A 145 -7.57 -16.52 -2.17
C LEU A 145 -7.31 -16.88 -0.70
N ALA A 146 -8.31 -17.40 0.00
CA ALA A 146 -8.17 -17.77 1.40
C ALA A 146 -7.23 -18.97 1.59
N ALA A 147 -7.28 -19.94 0.69
CA ALA A 147 -6.38 -21.08 0.69
C ALA A 147 -4.98 -20.75 0.16
N TYR A 148 -4.89 -19.80 -0.77
CA TYR A 148 -3.62 -19.39 -1.37
C TYR A 148 -2.72 -18.59 -0.42
N VAL A 149 -3.30 -17.76 0.46
CA VAL A 149 -2.53 -16.86 1.34
C VAL A 149 -2.04 -17.62 2.57
N ASP A 150 -0.90 -18.29 2.42
CA ASP A 150 -0.16 -18.99 3.50
C ASP A 150 1.06 -18.20 4.00
N TYR A 151 1.16 -16.94 3.62
CA TYR A 151 2.27 -16.03 3.93
C TYR A 151 1.79 -14.75 4.62
N PRO A 152 2.71 -14.04 5.34
CA PRO A 152 2.36 -12.80 6.03
C PRO A 152 1.95 -11.70 5.06
N ILE A 153 0.77 -11.12 5.27
CA ILE A 153 0.26 -9.95 4.54
C ILE A 153 0.08 -8.76 5.48
N CYS A 154 0.16 -7.55 4.95
CA CYS A 154 -0.06 -6.32 5.74
C CYS A 154 -1.49 -5.81 5.60
N LYS A 155 -2.17 -6.10 4.49
CA LYS A 155 -3.54 -5.67 4.21
C LYS A 155 -4.22 -6.55 3.17
N MET A 156 -5.54 -6.47 3.15
CA MET A 156 -6.37 -6.83 1.99
C MET A 156 -7.10 -5.59 1.49
N LEU A 157 -7.52 -5.60 0.25
CA LEU A 157 -8.20 -4.49 -0.40
C LEU A 157 -9.51 -5.01 -1.02
N ILE A 158 -10.64 -4.51 -0.54
CA ILE A 158 -11.95 -4.77 -1.15
C ILE A 158 -12.12 -3.80 -2.31
N THR A 159 -12.47 -4.31 -3.47
CA THR A 159 -12.70 -3.56 -4.70
C THR A 159 -14.16 -3.63 -5.08
N LEU A 160 -14.78 -2.49 -5.42
CA LEU A 160 -16.22 -2.41 -5.60
C LEU A 160 -16.67 -1.16 -6.37
N ASP A 161 -17.91 -1.22 -6.88
CA ASP A 161 -18.58 -0.05 -7.43
C ASP A 161 -18.67 1.07 -6.37
N PRO A 162 -18.24 2.30 -6.68
CA PRO A 162 -18.32 3.45 -5.78
C PRO A 162 -19.70 3.67 -5.13
N ALA A 163 -20.77 3.34 -5.83
CA ALA A 163 -22.14 3.48 -5.31
C ALA A 163 -22.42 2.57 -4.11
N ARG A 164 -21.68 1.47 -3.95
CA ARG A 164 -21.85 0.49 -2.87
C ARG A 164 -20.87 0.66 -1.71
N ARG A 165 -19.90 1.57 -1.87
CA ARG A 165 -18.78 1.68 -0.91
C ARG A 165 -19.23 1.89 0.52
N ASP A 166 -20.10 2.84 0.76
CA ASP A 166 -20.50 3.23 2.13
C ASP A 166 -21.32 2.11 2.79
N GLU A 167 -22.20 1.44 2.04
CA GLU A 167 -22.97 0.27 2.51
C GLU A 167 -22.02 -0.89 2.92
N VAL A 168 -21.09 -1.27 2.05
CA VAL A 168 -20.15 -2.38 2.32
C VAL A 168 -19.18 -2.01 3.46
N LEU A 169 -18.73 -0.75 3.51
CA LEU A 169 -17.87 -0.27 4.59
C LEU A 169 -18.55 -0.36 5.95
N GLU A 170 -19.81 0.06 6.05
CA GLU A 170 -20.58 0.01 7.30
C GLU A 170 -20.80 -1.44 7.74
N ALA A 171 -21.21 -2.32 6.82
CA ALA A 171 -21.35 -3.75 7.08
C ALA A 171 -20.05 -4.37 7.60
N GLY A 172 -18.93 -4.08 6.94
CA GLY A 172 -17.62 -4.59 7.33
C GLY A 172 -17.16 -4.06 8.70
N ARG A 173 -17.33 -2.76 8.95
CA ARG A 173 -17.01 -2.17 10.25
C ARG A 173 -17.82 -2.76 11.40
N LYS A 174 -19.06 -3.13 11.14
CA LYS A 174 -19.91 -3.80 12.12
C LYS A 174 -19.45 -5.23 12.38
N GLN A 175 -19.10 -5.98 11.33
CA GLN A 175 -18.68 -7.37 11.42
C GLN A 175 -17.32 -7.53 12.10
N PHE A 176 -16.37 -6.64 11.80
CA PHE A 176 -14.99 -6.70 12.27
C PHE A 176 -14.67 -5.68 13.37
N ALA A 177 -15.69 -5.18 14.07
CA ALA A 177 -15.53 -4.15 15.09
C ALA A 177 -14.55 -4.54 16.19
N GLY A 178 -13.51 -3.72 16.40
CA GLY A 178 -12.50 -3.94 17.44
C GLY A 178 -11.47 -5.04 17.10
N GLU A 179 -11.51 -5.61 15.89
CA GLU A 179 -10.60 -6.67 15.45
C GLU A 179 -9.63 -6.21 14.37
N ILE A 180 -10.13 -5.54 13.33
CA ILE A 180 -9.35 -4.92 12.26
C ILE A 180 -9.94 -3.56 11.89
N ASP A 181 -9.15 -2.72 11.24
CA ASP A 181 -9.62 -1.45 10.71
C ASP A 181 -10.09 -1.62 9.26
N LEU A 182 -11.27 -1.06 8.95
CA LEU A 182 -11.76 -0.87 7.59
C LEU A 182 -11.98 0.62 7.33
N TYR A 183 -11.37 1.13 6.27
CA TYR A 183 -11.56 2.52 5.86
C TYR A 183 -11.49 2.70 4.33
N PRO A 184 -12.16 3.71 3.78
CA PRO A 184 -12.12 3.99 2.35
C PRO A 184 -10.80 4.68 2.01
N SER A 185 -10.04 4.15 1.04
CA SER A 185 -8.83 4.81 0.51
C SER A 185 -9.08 5.48 -0.84
N SER A 186 -10.18 5.13 -1.49
CA SER A 186 -10.66 5.75 -2.72
C SER A 186 -12.17 5.54 -2.88
N PRO A 187 -12.81 6.12 -3.89
CA PRO A 187 -14.22 5.84 -4.14
C PRO A 187 -14.56 4.35 -4.32
N PHE A 188 -13.63 3.55 -4.81
CA PHE A 188 -13.81 2.14 -5.19
C PHE A 188 -12.93 1.17 -4.38
N PHE A 189 -12.29 1.62 -3.30
CA PHE A 189 -11.45 0.78 -2.44
C PHE A 189 -11.79 0.93 -0.97
N ILE A 190 -11.89 -0.21 -0.27
CA ILE A 190 -11.91 -0.31 1.18
C ILE A 190 -10.69 -1.11 1.62
N GLU A 191 -9.83 -0.49 2.41
CA GLU A 191 -8.66 -1.13 3.02
C GLU A 191 -9.09 -1.96 4.23
N ALA A 192 -8.60 -3.18 4.35
CA ALA A 192 -8.70 -4.02 5.54
C ALA A 192 -7.28 -4.22 6.10
N VAL A 193 -7.02 -3.62 7.26
CA VAL A 193 -5.69 -3.53 7.88
C VAL A 193 -5.75 -3.90 9.37
N PRO A 194 -4.62 -4.26 9.99
CA PRO A 194 -4.56 -4.44 11.45
C PRO A 194 -4.98 -3.16 12.19
N LEU A 195 -5.65 -3.29 13.33
CA LEU A 195 -5.92 -2.14 14.22
C LEU A 195 -4.66 -1.30 14.45
N LEU A 196 -4.79 0.03 14.45
CA LEU A 196 -3.67 0.98 14.58
C LEU A 196 -2.67 0.96 13.41
N SER A 197 -3.14 0.83 12.20
CA SER A 197 -2.34 1.19 11.02
C SER A 197 -2.14 2.71 11.01
N LEU A 198 -0.86 3.15 10.94
CA LEU A 198 -0.44 4.51 11.38
C LEU A 198 -0.60 5.61 10.34
N ILE A 199 -1.09 5.34 9.13
CA ILE A 199 -1.26 6.35 8.07
C ILE A 199 -2.67 6.23 7.48
N HIS A 200 -3.49 7.17 7.81
CA HIS A 200 -4.82 7.38 7.23
C HIS A 200 -4.81 8.63 6.37
#